data_81c9d7155464c04e640ddd287d9525de
#
_entry.id   81c9d7155464c04e640ddd287d9525de
#
_cell.length_a   1.000
_cell.length_b   1.000
_cell.length_c   1.000
_cell.angle_alpha   90.00
_cell.angle_beta   90.00
_cell.angle_gamma   90.00
#
_symmetry.space_group_name_H-M   'P 1'
#
loop_
_entity.id
_entity.type
_entity.pdbx_description
1 polymer ?
#
loop_
_entity_poly.entity_id
_entity_poly.type
_entity_poly.pdbx_seq_one_letter_code
_entity_poly.pdbx_strand_id
1 'polypeptide(L)'
;MKTAFITGITGMVGSHLTDYLLKNTEWEIYGLIRWNDKLENIEHLLDRVNNKDRVHLVYGDINDLSSLLVALDKTKPDYVFHLAAQSYPKTSFDSPLETLETNILGTAKVLDSIKKLKQNPIVHVCASSEVFGRVPKEFLPIHEDV
;
A
#
# COMPACT_ATOMS: atom_id res chain seq x y z
N MET A 1 3.11 -6.43 -20.25
CA MET A 1 2.66 -7.04 -18.98
C MET A 1 2.47 -5.90 -18.00
N LYS A 2 1.38 -5.85 -17.24
CA LYS A 2 1.11 -4.76 -16.29
C LYS A 2 1.86 -4.97 -14.98
N THR A 3 2.14 -3.88 -14.30
CA THR A 3 2.90 -3.87 -13.05
C THR A 3 2.08 -3.22 -11.94
N ALA A 4 1.94 -3.93 -10.80
CA ALA A 4 1.34 -3.42 -9.58
C ALA A 4 2.41 -3.10 -8.53
N PHE A 5 2.31 -1.95 -7.88
CA PHE A 5 3.12 -1.59 -6.73
C PHE A 5 2.23 -1.52 -5.48
N ILE A 6 2.57 -2.28 -4.45
CA ILE A 6 1.77 -2.43 -3.23
C ILE A 6 2.58 -1.94 -2.04
N THR A 7 2.17 -0.84 -1.42
CA THR A 7 2.67 -0.47 -0.10
C THR A 7 1.86 -1.23 0.96
N GLY A 8 2.54 -1.78 1.97
CA GLY A 8 1.87 -2.61 2.99
C GLY A 8 1.55 -4.03 2.52
N ILE A 9 2.35 -4.58 1.62
CA ILE A 9 2.20 -5.97 1.12
C ILE A 9 2.26 -7.00 2.25
N THR A 10 3.00 -6.73 3.31
CA THR A 10 3.15 -7.61 4.50
C THR A 10 1.94 -7.57 5.44
N GLY A 11 1.00 -6.65 5.21
CA GLY A 11 -0.26 -6.57 5.96
C GLY A 11 -1.28 -7.59 5.47
N MET A 12 -2.36 -7.78 6.24
CA MET A 12 -3.44 -8.72 5.90
C MET A 12 -4.04 -8.42 4.51
N VAL A 13 -4.42 -7.19 4.25
CA VAL A 13 -5.04 -6.82 2.96
C VAL A 13 -4.04 -6.93 1.81
N GLY A 14 -2.79 -6.48 2.02
CA GLY A 14 -1.74 -6.53 1.00
C GLY A 14 -1.39 -7.96 0.57
N SER A 15 -1.28 -8.90 1.53
CA SER A 15 -1.00 -10.30 1.23
C SER A 15 -2.14 -10.95 0.43
N HIS A 16 -3.39 -10.78 0.86
CA HIS A 16 -4.55 -11.31 0.14
C HIS A 16 -4.76 -10.68 -1.25
N LEU A 17 -4.49 -9.37 -1.39
CA LEU A 17 -4.52 -8.71 -2.70
C LEU A 17 -3.46 -9.32 -3.63
N THR A 18 -2.26 -9.59 -3.11
CA THR A 18 -1.19 -10.24 -3.87
C THR A 18 -1.63 -11.61 -4.37
N ASP A 19 -2.22 -12.46 -3.52
CA ASP A 19 -2.77 -13.76 -3.91
C ASP A 19 -3.85 -13.62 -4.98
N TYR A 20 -4.75 -12.67 -4.80
CA TYR A 20 -5.82 -12.41 -5.77
C TYR A 20 -5.26 -12.02 -7.14
N LEU A 21 -4.29 -11.11 -7.18
CA LEU A 21 -3.67 -10.66 -8.42
C LEU A 21 -2.89 -11.79 -9.11
N LEU A 22 -2.15 -12.60 -8.36
CA LEU A 22 -1.44 -13.77 -8.88
C LEU A 22 -2.38 -14.80 -9.52
N LYS A 23 -3.56 -15.00 -8.91
CA LYS A 23 -4.56 -15.97 -9.39
C LYS A 23 -5.31 -15.47 -10.62
N ASN A 24 -5.61 -14.18 -10.71
CA ASN A 24 -6.55 -13.63 -11.69
C ASN A 24 -5.90 -12.80 -12.79
N THR A 25 -4.58 -12.56 -12.72
CA THR A 25 -3.85 -11.73 -13.68
C THR A 25 -2.48 -12.33 -13.98
N GLU A 26 -1.84 -11.84 -15.03
CA GLU A 26 -0.43 -12.09 -15.34
C GLU A 26 0.48 -10.91 -14.96
N TRP A 27 0.10 -10.13 -13.95
CA TRP A 27 0.83 -8.92 -13.57
C TRP A 27 2.10 -9.24 -12.78
N GLU A 28 3.10 -8.38 -12.94
CA GLU A 28 4.26 -8.31 -12.03
C GLU A 28 3.86 -7.51 -10.79
N ILE A 29 4.19 -8.01 -9.62
CA ILE A 29 3.81 -7.43 -8.34
C ILE A 29 5.06 -7.02 -7.57
N TYR A 30 5.16 -5.75 -7.22
CA TYR A 30 6.23 -5.20 -6.41
C TYR A 30 5.67 -4.75 -5.06
N GLY A 31 6.12 -5.38 -3.99
CA GLY A 31 5.73 -5.02 -2.63
C GLY A 31 6.79 -4.17 -1.96
N LEU A 32 6.39 -3.00 -1.46
CA LEU A 32 7.26 -2.17 -0.63
C LEU A 32 7.31 -2.74 0.78
N ILE A 33 8.52 -3.00 1.30
CA ILE A 33 8.77 -3.49 2.65
C ILE A 33 9.86 -2.67 3.33
N ARG A 34 9.80 -2.58 4.66
CA ARG A 34 10.89 -2.04 5.49
C ARG A 34 11.84 -3.16 5.92
N TRP A 35 13.04 -2.82 6.35
CA TRP A 35 14.04 -3.79 6.79
C TRP A 35 13.60 -4.69 7.95
N ASN A 36 12.72 -4.17 8.80
CA ASN A 36 12.24 -4.85 10.01
C ASN A 36 10.78 -5.33 9.88
N ASP A 37 10.20 -5.31 8.70
CA ASP A 37 8.85 -5.83 8.51
C ASP A 37 8.82 -7.35 8.73
N LYS A 38 7.79 -7.79 9.45
CA LYS A 38 7.50 -9.21 9.59
C LYS A 38 6.91 -9.73 8.29
N LEU A 39 7.37 -10.91 7.86
CA LEU A 39 6.95 -11.52 6.60
C LEU A 39 5.93 -12.65 6.78
N GLU A 40 5.40 -12.84 7.99
CA GLU A 40 4.50 -13.95 8.35
C GLU A 40 3.29 -14.05 7.40
N ASN A 41 2.67 -12.92 7.06
CA ASN A 41 1.50 -12.90 6.17
C ASN A 41 1.83 -13.22 4.70
N ILE A 42 3.09 -13.12 4.31
CA ILE A 42 3.55 -13.41 2.94
C ILE A 42 4.56 -14.56 2.87
N GLU A 43 4.69 -15.34 3.94
CA GLU A 43 5.63 -16.46 4.02
C GLU A 43 5.43 -17.45 2.85
N HIS A 44 4.18 -17.73 2.51
CA HIS A 44 3.79 -18.59 1.38
C HIS A 44 4.19 -18.04 0.00
N LEU A 45 4.54 -16.76 -0.10
CA LEU A 45 5.00 -16.12 -1.33
C LEU A 45 6.53 -16.07 -1.45
N LEU A 46 7.28 -16.40 -0.40
CA LEU A 46 8.73 -16.26 -0.39
C LEU A 46 9.44 -17.11 -1.45
N ASP A 47 8.91 -18.27 -1.78
CA ASP A 47 9.45 -19.09 -2.87
C ASP A 47 9.33 -18.36 -4.21
N ARG A 48 8.23 -17.67 -4.47
CA ARG A 48 8.04 -16.85 -5.68
C ARG A 48 9.00 -15.66 -5.68
N VAL A 49 9.15 -14.99 -4.54
CA VAL A 49 10.10 -13.88 -4.38
C VAL A 49 11.53 -14.34 -4.68
N ASN A 50 11.96 -15.46 -4.12
CA ASN A 50 13.31 -16.00 -4.30
C ASN A 50 13.57 -16.42 -5.76
N ASN A 51 12.55 -16.97 -6.42
CA ASN A 51 12.64 -17.40 -7.83
C ASN A 51 12.29 -16.25 -8.81
N LYS A 52 11.96 -15.05 -8.31
CA LYS A 52 11.51 -13.90 -9.12
C LYS A 52 10.29 -14.25 -9.99
N ASP A 53 9.39 -15.07 -9.46
CA ASP A 53 8.17 -15.48 -10.12
C ASP A 53 7.04 -14.52 -9.82
N ARG A 54 6.98 -13.43 -10.58
CA ARG A 54 5.96 -12.36 -10.56
C ARG A 54 5.76 -11.62 -9.22
N VAL A 55 6.50 -11.95 -8.16
CA VAL A 55 6.48 -11.25 -6.88
C VAL A 55 7.87 -10.80 -6.52
N HIS A 56 8.00 -9.51 -6.28
CA HIS A 56 9.27 -8.87 -5.95
C HIS A 56 9.11 -7.99 -4.72
N LEU A 57 10.06 -8.08 -3.80
CA LEU A 57 10.12 -7.18 -2.66
C LEU A 57 11.11 -6.06 -2.93
N VAL A 58 10.69 -4.83 -2.65
CA VAL A 58 11.51 -3.62 -2.80
C VAL A 58 11.59 -2.94 -1.43
N TYR A 59 12.81 -2.66 -1.00
CA TYR A 59 13.02 -1.98 0.28
C TYR A 59 12.76 -0.49 0.17
N GLY A 60 12.03 0.05 1.15
CA GLY A 60 11.74 1.46 1.31
C GLY A 60 10.74 1.71 2.43
N ASP A 61 10.55 2.97 2.77
CA ASP A 61 9.61 3.43 3.78
C ASP A 61 8.74 4.54 3.20
N ILE A 62 7.43 4.50 3.46
CA ILE A 62 6.53 5.59 3.03
C ILE A 62 6.85 6.91 3.71
N ASN A 63 7.56 6.87 4.84
CA ASN A 63 8.04 8.06 5.53
C ASN A 63 9.36 8.61 4.97
N ASP A 64 10.02 7.88 4.07
CA ASP A 64 11.24 8.34 3.38
C ASP A 64 11.00 8.55 1.89
N LEU A 65 10.92 9.83 1.51
CA LEU A 65 10.70 10.25 0.11
C LEU A 65 11.78 9.70 -0.83
N SER A 66 13.02 9.61 -0.39
CA SER A 66 14.14 9.17 -1.23
C SER A 66 13.99 7.70 -1.62
N SER A 67 13.64 6.84 -0.66
CA SER A 67 13.42 5.42 -0.91
C SER A 67 12.18 5.18 -1.79
N LEU A 68 11.12 5.98 -1.62
CA LEU A 68 9.93 5.94 -2.49
C LEU A 68 10.27 6.30 -3.93
N LEU A 69 11.04 7.36 -4.16
CA LEU A 69 11.48 7.75 -5.49
C LEU A 69 12.27 6.63 -6.17
N VAL A 70 13.22 6.03 -5.46
CA VAL A 70 14.01 4.90 -5.99
C VAL A 70 13.13 3.69 -6.31
N ALA A 71 12.23 3.33 -5.40
CA ALA A 71 11.33 2.19 -5.58
C ALA A 71 10.39 2.37 -6.77
N LEU A 72 9.73 3.53 -6.88
CA LEU A 72 8.79 3.84 -7.96
C LEU A 72 9.48 4.04 -9.31
N ASP A 73 10.68 4.64 -9.35
CA ASP A 73 11.44 4.77 -10.60
C ASP A 73 11.91 3.42 -11.15
N LYS A 74 12.32 2.53 -10.24
CA LYS A 74 12.71 1.16 -10.60
C LYS A 74 11.56 0.32 -11.14
N THR A 75 10.37 0.47 -10.56
CA THR A 75 9.23 -0.40 -10.83
C THR A 75 8.30 0.12 -11.92
N LYS A 76 8.20 1.44 -12.09
CA LYS A 76 7.35 2.13 -13.08
C LYS A 76 5.95 1.51 -13.17
N PRO A 77 5.19 1.51 -12.07
CA PRO A 77 3.96 0.74 -11.99
C PRO A 77 2.83 1.31 -12.87
N ASP A 78 1.97 0.42 -13.39
CA ASP A 78 0.68 0.79 -13.99
C ASP A 78 -0.38 1.03 -12.91
N TYR A 79 -0.25 0.32 -11.78
CA TYR A 79 -1.18 0.40 -10.64
C TYR A 79 -0.40 0.56 -9.33
N VAL A 80 -0.85 1.45 -8.49
CA VAL A 80 -0.34 1.61 -7.12
C VAL A 80 -1.48 1.34 -6.14
N PHE A 81 -1.30 0.36 -5.27
CA PHE A 81 -2.20 0.09 -4.14
C PHE A 81 -1.52 0.57 -2.87
N HIS A 82 -1.98 1.71 -2.36
CA HIS A 82 -1.46 2.28 -1.13
C HIS A 82 -2.27 1.78 0.06
N LEU A 83 -1.75 0.72 0.71
CA LEU A 83 -2.38 0.04 1.84
C LEU A 83 -1.58 0.22 3.14
N ALA A 84 -0.34 0.73 3.05
CA ALA A 84 0.49 0.98 4.22
C ALA A 84 -0.09 2.10 5.06
N ALA A 85 -0.38 1.80 6.32
CA ALA A 85 -0.89 2.75 7.30
C ALA A 85 -0.59 2.26 8.71
N GLN A 86 -0.57 3.18 9.69
CA GLN A 86 -0.76 2.83 11.08
C GLN A 86 -2.27 2.67 11.30
N SER A 87 -2.76 1.41 11.39
CA SER A 87 -4.19 1.08 11.40
C SER A 87 -4.70 0.58 12.76
N TYR A 88 -3.84 0.53 13.79
CA TYR A 88 -4.25 0.08 15.13
C TYR A 88 -4.74 1.28 15.96
N PRO A 89 -6.05 1.37 16.28
CA PRO A 89 -6.63 2.58 16.90
C PRO A 89 -5.97 2.99 18.20
N LYS A 90 -5.63 2.03 19.08
CA LYS A 90 -4.97 2.35 20.36
C LYS A 90 -3.64 3.09 20.16
N THR A 91 -2.84 2.67 19.19
CA THR A 91 -1.57 3.33 18.89
C THR A 91 -1.76 4.79 18.45
N SER A 92 -2.88 5.13 17.81
CA SER A 92 -3.14 6.52 17.41
C SER A 92 -3.32 7.47 18.60
N PHE A 93 -3.76 6.95 19.74
CA PHE A 93 -3.83 7.73 20.99
C PHE A 93 -2.50 7.77 21.74
N ASP A 94 -1.74 6.67 21.72
CA ASP A 94 -0.46 6.57 22.43
C ASP A 94 0.67 7.26 21.65
N SER A 95 0.62 7.24 20.30
CA SER A 95 1.63 7.80 19.39
C SER A 95 0.98 8.60 18.26
N PRO A 96 0.29 9.73 18.57
CA PRO A 96 -0.46 10.48 17.56
C PRO A 96 0.42 11.07 16.46
N LEU A 97 1.62 11.54 16.79
CA LEU A 97 2.51 12.13 15.78
C LEU A 97 3.00 11.11 14.76
N GLU A 98 3.36 9.90 15.19
CA GLU A 98 3.71 8.80 14.29
C GLU A 98 2.53 8.42 13.38
N THR A 99 1.32 8.38 13.94
CA THR A 99 0.11 8.11 13.17
C THR A 99 -0.14 9.15 12.09
N LEU A 100 0.00 10.44 12.41
CA LEU A 100 -0.14 11.54 11.45
C LEU A 100 0.97 11.51 10.40
N GLU A 101 2.22 11.28 10.81
CA GLU A 101 3.36 11.16 9.90
C GLU A 101 3.13 10.02 8.89
N THR A 102 2.76 8.84 9.37
CA THR A 102 2.55 7.66 8.52
C THR A 102 1.32 7.81 7.62
N ASN A 103 0.16 8.18 8.18
CA ASN A 103 -1.09 8.12 7.43
C ASN A 103 -1.32 9.35 6.55
N ILE A 104 -0.90 10.54 6.99
CA ILE A 104 -1.09 11.77 6.22
C ILE A 104 0.14 12.05 5.37
N LEU A 105 1.30 12.23 6.00
CA LEU A 105 2.50 12.62 5.27
C LEU A 105 3.05 11.46 4.43
N GLY A 106 2.94 10.20 4.89
CA GLY A 106 3.30 9.03 4.11
C GLY A 106 2.49 8.92 2.83
N THR A 107 1.16 9.08 2.91
CA THR A 107 0.29 9.11 1.71
C THR A 107 0.66 10.26 0.78
N ALA A 108 0.89 11.46 1.32
CA ALA A 108 1.31 12.61 0.52
C ALA A 108 2.65 12.37 -0.17
N LYS A 109 3.63 11.75 0.50
CA LYS A 109 4.93 11.39 -0.06
C LYS A 109 4.82 10.38 -1.21
N VAL A 110 3.95 9.38 -1.09
CA VAL A 110 3.68 8.42 -2.19
C VAL A 110 3.17 9.15 -3.42
N LEU A 111 2.15 10.00 -3.27
CA LEU A 111 1.56 10.76 -4.39
C LEU A 111 2.54 11.77 -4.98
N ASP A 112 3.32 12.47 -4.13
CA ASP A 112 4.34 13.43 -4.58
C ASP A 112 5.49 12.74 -5.34
N SER A 113 5.87 11.53 -4.92
CA SER A 113 6.88 10.71 -5.63
C SER A 113 6.43 10.36 -7.04
N ILE A 114 5.18 9.90 -7.20
CA ILE A 114 4.59 9.60 -8.51
C ILE A 114 4.60 10.85 -9.40
N LYS A 115 4.18 11.99 -8.84
CA LYS A 115 4.17 13.28 -9.55
C LYS A 115 5.58 13.73 -9.95
N LYS A 116 6.57 13.66 -9.05
CA LYS A 116 7.97 14.03 -9.32
C LYS A 116 8.59 13.17 -10.41
N LEU A 117 8.27 11.89 -10.46
CA LEU A 117 8.73 10.95 -11.49
C LEU A 117 7.95 11.09 -12.80
N LYS A 118 6.95 11.96 -12.86
CA LYS A 118 6.06 12.15 -14.04
C LYS A 118 5.43 10.83 -14.51
N GLN A 119 5.17 9.92 -13.56
CA GLN A 119 4.44 8.67 -13.81
C GLN A 119 2.94 8.93 -13.74
N ASN A 120 2.15 8.05 -14.37
CA ASN A 120 0.69 8.18 -14.39
C ASN A 120 0.00 6.83 -14.11
N PRO A 121 0.29 6.16 -12.98
CA PRO A 121 -0.39 4.94 -12.61
C PRO A 121 -1.84 5.22 -12.19
N ILE A 122 -2.67 4.19 -12.22
CA ILE A 122 -3.93 4.20 -11.48
C ILE A 122 -3.59 3.99 -10.00
N VAL A 123 -3.99 4.95 -9.16
CA VAL A 123 -3.68 4.90 -7.72
C VAL A 123 -4.93 4.58 -6.91
N HIS A 124 -4.90 3.48 -6.18
CA HIS A 124 -5.88 3.17 -5.15
C HIS A 124 -5.29 3.54 -3.78
N VAL A 125 -5.95 4.43 -3.06
CA VAL A 125 -5.63 4.78 -1.67
C VAL A 125 -6.68 4.14 -0.77
N CYS A 126 -6.26 3.24 0.12
CA CYS A 126 -7.14 2.66 1.12
C CYS A 126 -7.42 3.73 2.20
N ALA A 127 -8.59 4.35 2.12
CA ALA A 127 -9.06 5.34 3.08
C ALA A 127 -9.75 4.65 4.28
N SER A 128 -10.63 5.37 4.96
CA SER A 128 -11.38 4.88 6.11
C SER A 128 -12.86 5.16 5.94
N SER A 129 -13.73 4.31 6.50
CA SER A 129 -15.17 4.59 6.61
C SER A 129 -15.47 5.86 7.42
N GLU A 130 -14.52 6.30 8.25
CA GLU A 130 -14.64 7.52 9.05
C GLU A 130 -14.71 8.80 8.21
N VAL A 131 -14.38 8.74 6.91
CA VAL A 131 -14.53 9.90 6.01
C VAL A 131 -16.00 10.34 5.88
N PHE A 132 -16.94 9.41 6.08
CA PHE A 132 -18.37 9.69 6.03
C PHE A 132 -18.91 10.30 7.33
N GLY A 133 -18.11 10.33 8.40
CA GLY A 133 -18.51 10.84 9.69
C GLY A 133 -19.64 10.01 10.32
N ARG A 134 -20.54 10.70 11.05
CA ARG A 134 -21.67 10.05 11.72
C ARG A 134 -22.85 9.88 10.77
N VAL A 135 -22.93 8.71 10.14
CA VAL A 135 -24.01 8.37 9.20
C VAL A 135 -25.27 7.95 9.96
N PRO A 136 -26.44 8.55 9.69
CA PRO A 136 -27.73 8.11 10.21
C PRO A 136 -28.08 6.68 9.76
N LYS A 137 -28.85 5.95 10.59
CA LYS A 137 -29.17 4.54 10.33
C LYS A 137 -29.92 4.29 9.01
N GLU A 138 -30.72 5.25 8.58
CA GLU A 138 -31.49 5.21 7.33
C GLU A 138 -30.64 5.24 6.08
N PHE A 139 -29.35 5.67 6.18
CA PHE A 139 -28.41 5.69 5.07
C PHE A 139 -27.40 4.50 5.11
N LEU A 140 -27.74 3.46 5.86
CA LEU A 140 -26.96 2.22 5.86
C LEU A 140 -27.56 1.19 4.88
N PRO A 141 -26.75 0.43 4.12
CA PRO A 141 -25.29 0.54 4.04
C PRO A 141 -24.82 1.84 3.42
N ILE A 142 -23.62 2.31 3.82
CA ILE A 142 -23.06 3.57 3.32
C ILE A 142 -22.76 3.44 1.82
N HIS A 143 -23.19 4.43 1.04
CA HIS A 143 -22.90 4.59 -0.38
C HIS A 143 -22.05 5.86 -0.59
N GLU A 144 -21.40 5.97 -1.75
CA GLU A 144 -20.54 7.09 -2.08
C GLU A 144 -21.25 8.46 -2.19
N ASP A 145 -22.57 8.45 -2.26
CA ASP A 145 -23.40 9.67 -2.38
C ASP A 145 -23.86 10.22 -1.01
N VAL A 146 -23.41 9.64 0.12
CA VAL A 146 -23.81 10.03 1.48
C VAL A 146 -22.87 11.07 2.08
#